data_f36fb55fbe85052d1a7583fbce3fd719
#
_entry.id   f36fb55fbe85052d1a7583fbce3fd719
#
_cell.length_a   1.000
_cell.length_b   1.000
_cell.length_c   1.000
_cell.angle_alpha   90.00
_cell.angle_beta   90.00
_cell.angle_gamma   90.00
#
_symmetry.space_group_name_H-M   'P 1'
#
loop_
_entity.id
_entity.type
_entity.pdbx_description
1 polymer ?
#
loop_
_entity_poly.entity_id
_entity_poly.type
_entity_poly.pdbx_seq_one_letter_code
_entity_poly.pdbx_strand_id
1 'polypeptide(L)'
;YPKKDLQFEQVENKPNILVITVSDLRYDALTSEKMPKLFEFATSSTQFTNHYSSGNTNNAGLVGLFYGLNANYTDSILSNHTPSVLIKKLQDEKYQFVAYSSTAFKDSLFKQALFRNVKLPKVKASSPKDARNGVLSLLKNDKPWFAYVDLDITDKTEENYTKSLADIDQQIDETLASVSLENTIVIITAEHGTTFNKLDEKEQENYFGRDKIQVPFIVYWKDLPVQEVSKLTSHTDLLPALMSSIFKVKNPISDYAQGRNLFEL
;
A
#
# COMPACT_ATOMS: atom_id res chain seq x y z
N TYR A 1 -0.47 -12.32 17.67
CA TYR A 1 -1.18 -11.36 16.84
C TYR A 1 -2.18 -12.07 15.95
N PRO A 2 -3.43 -11.72 15.99
CA PRO A 2 -4.06 -10.72 16.87
C PRO A 2 -4.09 -11.14 18.33
N LYS A 3 -4.46 -10.24 19.24
CA LYS A 3 -4.56 -10.53 20.68
C LYS A 3 -5.70 -11.49 21.03
N LYS A 4 -6.74 -11.51 20.21
CA LYS A 4 -7.92 -12.36 20.33
C LYS A 4 -8.38 -12.82 18.96
N ASP A 5 -9.11 -13.91 18.90
CA ASP A 5 -9.76 -14.35 17.68
C ASP A 5 -10.72 -13.28 17.18
N LEU A 6 -10.63 -12.98 15.89
CA LEU A 6 -11.46 -11.94 15.27
C LEU A 6 -12.81 -12.53 14.87
N GLN A 7 -13.86 -11.78 15.21
CA GLN A 7 -15.23 -12.09 14.86
C GLN A 7 -15.74 -11.06 13.84
N PHE A 8 -16.51 -11.53 12.87
CA PHE A 8 -16.99 -10.70 11.76
C PHE A 8 -18.50 -10.79 11.61
N GLU A 9 -19.11 -9.69 11.19
CA GLU A 9 -20.45 -9.74 10.59
C GLU A 9 -20.34 -10.25 9.16
N GLN A 10 -21.44 -10.77 8.62
CA GLN A 10 -21.49 -11.16 7.21
C GLN A 10 -21.38 -9.94 6.32
N VAL A 11 -20.53 -10.03 5.29
CA VAL A 11 -20.33 -8.97 4.29
C VAL A 11 -21.00 -9.39 2.99
N GLU A 12 -22.00 -8.64 2.54
CA GLU A 12 -22.70 -8.89 1.28
C GLU A 12 -21.92 -8.35 0.08
N ASN A 13 -21.42 -7.12 0.20
CA ASN A 13 -20.58 -6.50 -0.83
C ASN A 13 -19.11 -6.67 -0.48
N LYS A 14 -18.40 -7.41 -1.32
CA LYS A 14 -16.95 -7.64 -1.20
C LYS A 14 -16.24 -6.86 -2.31
N PRO A 15 -15.70 -5.66 -2.02
CA PRO A 15 -15.03 -4.88 -3.05
C PRO A 15 -13.72 -5.52 -3.46
N ASN A 16 -13.32 -5.26 -4.70
CA ASN A 16 -11.94 -5.47 -5.11
C ASN A 16 -11.02 -4.48 -4.39
N ILE A 17 -9.78 -4.86 -4.20
CA ILE A 17 -8.78 -3.99 -3.54
C ILE A 17 -7.52 -3.96 -4.40
N LEU A 18 -7.15 -2.77 -4.86
CA LEU A 18 -5.89 -2.50 -5.53
C LEU A 18 -5.01 -1.64 -4.62
N VAL A 19 -3.86 -2.15 -4.25
CA VAL A 19 -2.85 -1.39 -3.51
C VAL A 19 -1.65 -1.16 -4.40
N ILE A 20 -1.26 0.10 -4.57
CA ILE A 20 -0.05 0.50 -5.27
C ILE A 20 0.86 1.20 -4.26
N THR A 21 2.06 0.66 -4.07
CA THR A 21 3.10 1.30 -3.27
C THR A 21 4.29 1.69 -4.15
N VAL A 22 4.89 2.82 -3.84
CA VAL A 22 6.08 3.31 -4.55
C VAL A 22 7.16 3.59 -3.52
N SER A 23 8.27 2.84 -3.58
CA SER A 23 9.42 3.10 -2.72
C SER A 23 10.05 4.45 -3.05
N ASP A 24 10.39 5.21 -2.03
CA ASP A 24 11.05 6.51 -2.16
C ASP A 24 10.18 7.66 -2.72
N LEU A 25 8.86 7.54 -2.72
CA LEU A 25 7.95 8.60 -3.16
C LEU A 25 7.74 9.64 -2.05
N ARG A 26 8.22 10.86 -2.26
CA ARG A 26 8.13 11.97 -1.31
C ARG A 26 6.71 12.55 -1.26
N TYR A 27 6.34 13.10 -0.09
CA TYR A 27 5.06 13.82 0.10
C TYR A 27 4.86 14.98 -0.89
N ASP A 28 5.93 15.64 -1.33
CA ASP A 28 5.91 16.79 -2.24
C ASP A 28 6.01 16.39 -3.73
N ALA A 29 6.00 15.09 -4.04
CA ALA A 29 6.05 14.58 -5.41
C ALA A 29 4.72 14.74 -6.15
N LEU A 30 3.59 14.72 -5.45
CA LEU A 30 2.27 14.76 -6.05
C LEU A 30 1.86 16.19 -6.39
N THR A 31 2.30 16.65 -7.55
CA THR A 31 1.92 17.94 -8.13
C THR A 31 1.47 17.76 -9.58
N SER A 32 0.71 18.71 -10.09
CA SER A 32 0.25 18.70 -11.51
C SER A 32 1.41 18.74 -12.51
N GLU A 33 2.57 19.28 -12.11
CA GLU A 33 3.76 19.35 -12.96
C GLU A 33 4.56 18.06 -12.97
N LYS A 34 4.76 17.44 -11.81
CA LYS A 34 5.65 16.28 -11.63
C LYS A 34 4.96 14.96 -11.93
N MET A 35 3.70 14.83 -11.53
CA MET A 35 2.90 13.61 -11.67
C MET A 35 1.48 13.97 -12.14
N PRO A 36 1.30 14.46 -13.35
CA PRO A 36 0.02 15.03 -13.82
C PRO A 36 -1.13 14.02 -13.81
N LYS A 37 -0.88 12.78 -14.15
CA LYS A 37 -1.93 11.74 -14.22
C LYS A 37 -2.39 11.30 -12.83
N LEU A 38 -1.46 11.07 -11.91
CA LEU A 38 -1.80 10.76 -10.53
C LEU A 38 -2.46 11.95 -9.83
N PHE A 39 -2.00 13.15 -10.10
CA PHE A 39 -2.62 14.38 -9.59
C PHE A 39 -4.10 14.48 -10.02
N GLU A 40 -4.39 14.23 -11.28
CA GLU A 40 -5.77 14.22 -11.79
C GLU A 40 -6.62 13.13 -11.12
N PHE A 41 -6.09 11.91 -11.02
CA PHE A 41 -6.76 10.80 -10.33
C PHE A 41 -7.07 11.15 -8.86
N ALA A 42 -6.13 11.80 -8.18
CA ALA A 42 -6.30 12.24 -6.80
C ALA A 42 -7.44 13.25 -6.61
N THR A 43 -7.71 14.08 -7.63
CA THR A 43 -8.84 15.04 -7.57
C THR A 43 -10.21 14.37 -7.53
N SER A 44 -10.32 13.11 -7.89
CA SER A 44 -11.53 12.28 -7.81
C SER A 44 -11.51 11.31 -6.62
N SER A 45 -10.61 11.50 -5.69
CA SER A 45 -10.33 10.59 -4.58
C SER A 45 -10.36 11.31 -3.23
N THR A 46 -10.27 10.55 -2.16
CA THR A 46 -9.94 11.09 -0.84
C THR A 46 -8.41 11.17 -0.72
N GLN A 47 -7.88 12.37 -0.50
CA GLN A 47 -6.46 12.61 -0.31
C GLN A 47 -6.17 12.88 1.17
N PHE A 48 -5.21 12.17 1.73
CA PHE A 48 -4.73 12.38 3.09
C PHE A 48 -3.43 13.18 3.02
N THR A 49 -3.54 14.50 3.23
CA THR A 49 -2.46 15.45 2.93
C THR A 49 -1.44 15.59 4.07
N ASN A 50 -1.69 14.97 5.21
CA ASN A 50 -0.80 14.97 6.38
C ASN A 50 -0.60 13.55 6.89
N HIS A 51 -0.12 12.67 5.99
CA HIS A 51 0.03 11.25 6.22
C HIS A 51 1.49 10.84 6.37
N TYR A 52 1.76 9.96 7.33
CA TYR A 52 3.11 9.50 7.66
C TYR A 52 3.23 7.99 7.54
N SER A 53 4.35 7.55 6.99
CA SER A 53 4.75 6.14 7.05
C SER A 53 5.01 5.72 8.50
N SER A 54 4.90 4.42 8.74
CA SER A 54 5.26 3.79 10.01
C SER A 54 6.76 3.59 10.21
N GLY A 55 7.58 3.97 9.22
CA GLY A 55 9.02 3.88 9.35
C GLY A 55 9.77 4.44 8.13
N ASN A 56 11.09 4.30 8.16
CA ASN A 56 12.00 4.82 7.13
C ASN A 56 12.62 3.72 6.24
N THR A 57 12.11 2.50 6.32
CA THR A 57 12.47 1.36 5.46
C THR A 57 11.22 0.78 4.81
N ASN A 58 11.41 0.01 3.73
CA ASN A 58 10.28 -0.65 3.07
C ASN A 58 9.55 -1.61 4.02
N ASN A 59 10.26 -2.49 4.71
CA ASN A 59 9.62 -3.42 5.65
C ASN A 59 8.85 -2.69 6.76
N ALA A 60 9.42 -1.63 7.34
CA ALA A 60 8.76 -0.85 8.38
C ALA A 60 7.48 -0.16 7.89
N GLY A 61 7.50 0.41 6.70
CA GLY A 61 6.31 1.00 6.06
C GLY A 61 5.23 -0.04 5.76
N LEU A 62 5.63 -1.20 5.24
CA LEU A 62 4.71 -2.30 4.92
C LEU A 62 4.07 -2.92 6.17
N VAL A 63 4.80 -3.00 7.27
CA VAL A 63 4.25 -3.47 8.55
C VAL A 63 3.12 -2.56 9.02
N GLY A 64 3.28 -1.24 8.93
CA GLY A 64 2.18 -0.33 9.24
C GLY A 64 0.98 -0.54 8.33
N LEU A 65 1.20 -0.58 7.01
CA LEU A 65 0.13 -0.71 6.02
C LEU A 65 -0.66 -2.01 6.15
N PHE A 66 0.03 -3.15 6.26
CA PHE A 66 -0.61 -4.47 6.16
C PHE A 66 -0.83 -5.17 7.50
N TYR A 67 -0.21 -4.70 8.57
CA TYR A 67 -0.40 -5.25 9.92
C TYR A 67 -1.06 -4.27 10.89
N GLY A 68 -1.12 -2.98 10.55
CA GLY A 68 -1.62 -1.95 11.45
C GLY A 68 -0.79 -1.81 12.73
N LEU A 69 0.48 -2.20 12.70
CA LEU A 69 1.40 -2.23 13.83
C LEU A 69 2.57 -1.26 13.61
N ASN A 70 3.15 -0.80 14.70
CA ASN A 70 4.35 0.02 14.68
C ASN A 70 5.57 -0.78 14.18
N ALA A 71 6.55 -0.09 13.61
CA ALA A 71 7.73 -0.68 12.99
C ALA A 71 8.59 -1.53 13.94
N ASN A 72 8.53 -1.30 15.24
CA ASN A 72 9.26 -2.09 16.24
C ASN A 72 8.82 -3.56 16.30
N TYR A 73 7.71 -3.92 15.68
CA TYR A 73 7.28 -5.32 15.54
C TYR A 73 7.85 -6.03 14.30
N THR A 74 8.58 -5.31 13.44
CA THR A 74 9.08 -5.87 12.17
C THR A 74 9.90 -7.15 12.37
N ASP A 75 10.88 -7.13 13.26
CA ASP A 75 11.74 -8.30 13.49
C ASP A 75 10.96 -9.50 14.05
N SER A 76 10.01 -9.24 14.92
CA SER A 76 9.14 -10.28 15.47
C SER A 76 8.24 -10.90 14.41
N ILE A 77 7.67 -10.08 13.53
CA ILE A 77 6.84 -10.56 12.41
C ILE A 77 7.68 -11.43 11.46
N LEU A 78 8.87 -10.98 11.11
CA LEU A 78 9.78 -11.73 10.24
C LEU A 78 10.21 -13.05 10.86
N SER A 79 10.68 -13.03 12.10
CA SER A 79 11.19 -14.22 12.82
C SER A 79 10.12 -15.28 13.02
N ASN A 80 8.89 -14.86 13.33
CA ASN A 80 7.77 -15.76 13.57
C ASN A 80 6.93 -16.04 12.32
N HIS A 81 7.28 -15.46 11.19
CA HIS A 81 6.51 -15.57 9.94
C HIS A 81 5.02 -15.23 10.14
N THR A 82 4.75 -14.20 10.93
CA THR A 82 3.40 -13.83 11.34
C THR A 82 2.57 -13.34 10.14
N PRO A 83 1.43 -13.96 9.83
CA PRO A 83 0.58 -13.51 8.74
C PRO A 83 -0.18 -12.23 9.10
N SER A 84 -0.53 -11.43 8.09
CA SER A 84 -1.44 -10.30 8.26
C SER A 84 -2.87 -10.79 8.45
N VAL A 85 -3.61 -10.18 9.39
CA VAL A 85 -5.04 -10.47 9.58
C VAL A 85 -5.86 -10.10 8.35
N LEU A 86 -5.44 -9.07 7.60
CA LEU A 86 -6.08 -8.68 6.34
C LEU A 86 -5.95 -9.79 5.29
N ILE A 87 -4.73 -10.26 5.04
CA ILE A 87 -4.49 -11.32 4.05
C ILE A 87 -5.25 -12.58 4.42
N LYS A 88 -5.25 -12.97 5.68
CA LYS A 88 -6.02 -14.11 6.16
C LYS A 88 -7.53 -13.93 5.92
N LYS A 89 -8.07 -12.75 6.20
CA LYS A 89 -9.49 -12.45 5.94
C LYS A 89 -9.82 -12.51 4.47
N LEU A 90 -8.97 -11.97 3.60
CA LEU A 90 -9.15 -12.04 2.15
C LEU A 90 -9.12 -13.48 1.64
N GLN A 91 -8.27 -14.35 2.19
CA GLN A 91 -8.25 -15.78 1.88
C GLN A 91 -9.54 -16.47 2.33
N ASP A 92 -10.02 -16.20 3.53
CA ASP A 92 -11.26 -16.75 4.07
C ASP A 92 -12.47 -16.35 3.22
N GLU A 93 -12.46 -15.14 2.65
CA GLU A 93 -13.49 -14.61 1.76
C GLU A 93 -13.29 -15.01 0.27
N LYS A 94 -12.33 -15.89 -0.01
CA LYS A 94 -12.08 -16.45 -1.36
C LYS A 94 -11.68 -15.40 -2.41
N TYR A 95 -10.96 -14.38 -2.02
CA TYR A 95 -10.38 -13.41 -2.95
C TYR A 95 -9.36 -14.06 -3.89
N GLN A 96 -9.34 -13.59 -5.14
CA GLN A 96 -8.21 -13.84 -6.03
C GLN A 96 -7.03 -12.94 -5.61
N PHE A 97 -5.81 -13.48 -5.68
CA PHE A 97 -4.60 -12.71 -5.39
C PHE A 97 -3.72 -12.63 -6.61
N VAL A 98 -3.32 -11.43 -6.99
CA VAL A 98 -2.21 -11.19 -7.89
C VAL A 98 -1.29 -10.14 -7.28
N ALA A 99 -0.01 -10.22 -7.59
CA ALA A 99 0.95 -9.21 -7.17
C ALA A 99 2.08 -9.08 -8.19
N TYR A 100 2.54 -7.85 -8.35
CA TYR A 100 3.71 -7.49 -9.14
C TYR A 100 4.64 -6.65 -8.27
N SER A 101 5.94 -6.90 -8.38
CA SER A 101 6.97 -6.05 -7.78
C SER A 101 8.07 -5.78 -8.79
N SER A 102 8.42 -4.52 -9.00
CA SER A 102 9.51 -4.12 -9.88
C SER A 102 10.88 -4.57 -9.38
N THR A 103 10.98 -4.98 -8.12
CA THR A 103 12.20 -5.51 -7.48
C THR A 103 12.11 -7.02 -7.19
N ALA A 104 11.16 -7.73 -7.81
CA ALA A 104 10.91 -9.15 -7.58
C ALA A 104 10.72 -9.52 -6.10
N PHE A 105 10.04 -8.65 -5.34
CA PHE A 105 9.77 -8.83 -3.91
C PHE A 105 11.05 -9.00 -3.09
N LYS A 106 12.04 -8.15 -3.33
CA LYS A 106 13.34 -8.20 -2.61
C LYS A 106 13.20 -8.01 -1.10
N ASP A 107 12.21 -7.23 -0.66
CA ASP A 107 11.99 -6.96 0.76
C ASP A 107 11.52 -8.23 1.48
N SER A 108 12.18 -8.55 2.57
CA SER A 108 12.00 -9.83 3.27
C SER A 108 10.58 -10.05 3.79
N LEU A 109 9.86 -8.98 4.12
CA LEU A 109 8.49 -9.08 4.63
C LEU A 109 7.55 -9.82 3.66
N PHE A 110 7.70 -9.61 2.36
CA PHE A 110 6.82 -10.23 1.37
C PHE A 110 6.88 -11.76 1.43
N LYS A 111 8.08 -12.33 1.33
CA LYS A 111 8.28 -13.79 1.26
C LYS A 111 8.23 -14.45 2.62
N GLN A 112 8.69 -13.76 3.67
CA GLN A 112 8.79 -14.36 5.01
C GLN A 112 7.49 -14.29 5.79
N ALA A 113 6.62 -13.32 5.50
CA ALA A 113 5.41 -13.12 6.29
C ALA A 113 4.17 -12.81 5.45
N LEU A 114 4.12 -11.67 4.77
CA LEU A 114 2.90 -11.14 4.15
C LEU A 114 2.29 -12.10 3.12
N PHE A 115 3.08 -12.59 2.18
CA PHE A 115 2.64 -13.50 1.11
C PHE A 115 3.18 -14.92 1.26
N ARG A 116 3.71 -15.27 2.41
CA ARG A 116 4.30 -16.61 2.65
C ARG A 116 3.30 -17.73 2.34
N ASN A 117 2.07 -17.57 2.76
CA ASN A 117 1.00 -18.57 2.61
C ASN A 117 0.01 -18.20 1.49
N VAL A 118 0.41 -17.31 0.57
CA VAL A 118 -0.40 -16.90 -0.57
C VAL A 118 0.22 -17.45 -1.84
N LYS A 119 -0.58 -18.18 -2.62
CA LYS A 119 -0.16 -18.63 -3.95
C LYS A 119 -0.35 -17.49 -4.94
N LEU A 120 0.75 -16.83 -5.29
CA LEU A 120 0.76 -15.80 -6.32
C LEU A 120 1.05 -16.41 -7.69
N PRO A 121 0.24 -16.11 -8.73
CA PRO A 121 0.50 -16.58 -10.08
C PRO A 121 1.77 -15.94 -10.64
N LYS A 122 2.49 -16.72 -11.46
CA LYS A 122 3.68 -16.26 -12.18
C LYS A 122 3.37 -16.20 -13.66
N VAL A 123 3.85 -15.15 -14.31
CA VAL A 123 3.76 -14.99 -15.76
C VAL A 123 5.17 -14.92 -16.35
N LYS A 124 5.33 -15.49 -17.55
CA LYS A 124 6.54 -15.25 -18.36
C LYS A 124 6.35 -13.95 -19.12
N ALA A 125 7.30 -13.05 -19.00
CA ALA A 125 7.22 -11.74 -19.63
C ALA A 125 8.60 -11.31 -20.15
N SER A 126 8.58 -10.52 -21.23
CA SER A 126 9.79 -9.99 -21.86
C SER A 126 10.23 -8.64 -21.28
N SER A 127 9.36 -7.98 -20.52
CA SER A 127 9.62 -6.68 -19.91
C SER A 127 8.91 -6.54 -18.56
N PRO A 128 9.34 -5.59 -17.71
CA PRO A 128 8.61 -5.26 -16.48
C PRO A 128 7.16 -4.86 -16.71
N LYS A 129 6.88 -4.10 -17.76
CA LYS A 129 5.52 -3.71 -18.15
C LYS A 129 4.67 -4.94 -18.52
N ASP A 130 5.20 -5.86 -19.32
CA ASP A 130 4.49 -7.08 -19.69
C ASP A 130 4.25 -7.98 -18.49
N ALA A 131 5.20 -8.04 -17.55
CA ALA A 131 5.03 -8.78 -16.31
C ALA A 131 3.89 -8.21 -15.45
N ARG A 132 3.86 -6.90 -15.26
CA ARG A 132 2.80 -6.21 -14.53
C ARG A 132 1.44 -6.42 -15.19
N ASN A 133 1.34 -6.12 -16.47
CA ASN A 133 0.09 -6.27 -17.22
C ASN A 133 -0.35 -7.74 -17.28
N GLY A 134 0.60 -8.66 -17.39
CA GLY A 134 0.34 -10.11 -17.42
C GLY A 134 -0.31 -10.61 -16.14
N VAL A 135 0.20 -10.23 -14.96
CA VAL A 135 -0.43 -10.66 -13.69
C VAL A 135 -1.79 -10.01 -13.49
N LEU A 136 -1.95 -8.74 -13.85
CA LEU A 136 -3.24 -8.04 -13.74
C LEU A 136 -4.30 -8.61 -14.68
N SER A 137 -3.91 -9.10 -15.85
CA SER A 137 -4.82 -9.73 -16.81
C SER A 137 -5.40 -11.06 -16.33
N LEU A 138 -4.84 -11.67 -15.28
CA LEU A 138 -5.33 -12.89 -14.68
C LEU A 138 -6.56 -12.68 -13.77
N LEU A 139 -6.82 -11.44 -13.40
CA LEU A 139 -7.98 -11.10 -12.58
C LEU A 139 -9.27 -11.35 -13.36
N LYS A 140 -10.25 -11.97 -12.69
CA LYS A 140 -11.57 -12.27 -13.23
C LYS A 140 -12.62 -11.52 -12.43
N ASN A 141 -13.73 -11.16 -13.09
CA ASN A 141 -14.82 -10.39 -12.48
C ASN A 141 -15.87 -11.25 -11.77
N ASP A 142 -15.72 -12.57 -11.79
CA ASP A 142 -16.67 -13.52 -11.20
C ASP A 142 -16.53 -13.66 -9.67
N LYS A 143 -15.47 -13.14 -9.11
CA LYS A 143 -15.21 -13.08 -7.66
C LYS A 143 -14.31 -11.88 -7.30
N PRO A 144 -14.33 -11.45 -6.03
CA PRO A 144 -13.50 -10.34 -5.61
C PRO A 144 -12.02 -10.67 -5.73
N TRP A 145 -11.21 -9.64 -5.93
CA TRP A 145 -9.77 -9.78 -6.06
C TRP A 145 -9.00 -8.75 -5.23
N PHE A 146 -7.81 -9.14 -4.85
CA PHE A 146 -6.78 -8.30 -4.27
C PHE A 146 -5.56 -8.28 -5.20
N ALA A 147 -5.20 -7.10 -5.64
CA ALA A 147 -4.03 -6.87 -6.47
C ALA A 147 -3.05 -5.92 -5.76
N TYR A 148 -1.79 -6.30 -5.76
CA TYR A 148 -0.71 -5.51 -5.18
C TYR A 148 0.33 -5.20 -6.25
N VAL A 149 0.63 -3.93 -6.43
CA VAL A 149 1.65 -3.44 -7.37
C VAL A 149 2.67 -2.61 -6.60
N ASP A 150 3.89 -3.12 -6.53
CA ASP A 150 5.02 -2.50 -5.85
C ASP A 150 6.00 -1.94 -6.89
N LEU A 151 6.14 -0.63 -6.91
CA LEU A 151 7.01 0.11 -7.82
C LEU A 151 8.19 0.70 -7.07
N ASP A 152 9.31 0.83 -7.75
CA ASP A 152 10.54 1.38 -7.19
C ASP A 152 11.04 2.55 -8.06
N ILE A 153 11.43 3.63 -7.40
CA ILE A 153 12.13 4.73 -8.07
C ILE A 153 13.60 4.34 -8.17
N THR A 154 14.06 4.04 -9.38
CA THR A 154 15.42 3.53 -9.60
C THR A 154 16.49 4.61 -9.49
N ASP A 155 16.22 5.81 -9.99
CA ASP A 155 17.11 6.96 -9.85
C ASP A 155 16.46 8.03 -8.96
N LYS A 156 16.88 8.03 -7.71
CA LYS A 156 16.39 8.93 -6.66
C LYS A 156 17.36 10.06 -6.30
N THR A 157 18.32 10.32 -7.18
CA THR A 157 19.17 11.50 -7.05
C THR A 157 18.31 12.77 -7.23
N GLU A 158 18.69 13.84 -6.53
CA GLU A 158 17.96 15.12 -6.62
C GLU A 158 17.84 15.60 -8.08
N GLU A 159 18.92 15.46 -8.84
CA GLU A 159 18.98 15.85 -10.27
C GLU A 159 17.96 15.12 -11.13
N ASN A 160 17.77 13.81 -10.93
CA ASN A 160 16.95 12.97 -11.79
C ASN A 160 15.59 12.60 -11.18
N TYR A 161 15.29 13.06 -9.98
CA TYR A 161 14.08 12.65 -9.26
C TYR A 161 12.79 13.02 -10.02
N THR A 162 12.70 14.24 -10.56
CA THR A 162 11.53 14.67 -11.31
C THR A 162 11.30 13.82 -12.57
N LYS A 163 12.37 13.43 -13.25
CA LYS A 163 12.28 12.52 -14.41
C LYS A 163 11.80 11.13 -13.99
N SER A 164 12.29 10.62 -12.87
CA SER A 164 11.84 9.35 -12.32
C SER A 164 10.36 9.39 -11.92
N LEU A 165 9.89 10.52 -11.39
CA LEU A 165 8.47 10.70 -11.06
C LEU A 165 7.58 10.66 -12.31
N ALA A 166 8.02 11.20 -13.44
CA ALA A 166 7.27 11.12 -14.70
C ALA A 166 7.10 9.67 -15.16
N ASP A 167 8.13 8.83 -15.00
CA ASP A 167 8.06 7.41 -15.30
C ASP A 167 7.12 6.65 -14.36
N ILE A 168 7.20 6.92 -13.07
CA ILE A 168 6.29 6.33 -12.06
C ILE A 168 4.85 6.76 -12.32
N ASP A 169 4.61 8.02 -12.65
CA ASP A 169 3.28 8.52 -12.99
C ASP A 169 2.66 7.73 -14.15
N GLN A 170 3.45 7.47 -15.19
CA GLN A 170 3.04 6.64 -16.33
C GLN A 170 2.74 5.20 -15.91
N GLN A 171 3.57 4.59 -15.08
CA GLN A 171 3.36 3.21 -14.61
C GLN A 171 2.10 3.08 -13.75
N ILE A 172 1.81 4.06 -12.90
CA ILE A 172 0.58 4.08 -12.09
C ILE A 172 -0.65 4.22 -13.00
N ASP A 173 -0.62 5.13 -13.96
CA ASP A 173 -1.70 5.34 -14.91
C ASP A 173 -2.01 4.07 -15.73
N GLU A 174 -0.98 3.42 -16.24
CA GLU A 174 -1.12 2.14 -16.96
C GLU A 174 -1.68 1.04 -16.05
N THR A 175 -1.29 1.00 -14.78
CA THR A 175 -1.82 0.05 -13.81
C THR A 175 -3.32 0.27 -13.58
N LEU A 176 -3.73 1.51 -13.38
CA LEU A 176 -5.14 1.86 -13.18
C LEU A 176 -5.98 1.52 -14.42
N ALA A 177 -5.44 1.73 -15.62
CA ALA A 177 -6.10 1.40 -16.88
C ALA A 177 -6.22 -0.13 -17.13
N SER A 178 -5.41 -0.93 -16.45
CA SER A 178 -5.35 -2.40 -16.66
C SER A 178 -6.40 -3.17 -15.86
N VAL A 179 -7.13 -2.53 -14.97
CA VAL A 179 -8.14 -3.16 -14.09
C VAL A 179 -9.45 -2.40 -14.14
N SER A 180 -10.55 -3.09 -13.79
CA SER A 180 -11.83 -2.42 -13.56
C SER A 180 -11.82 -1.72 -12.21
N LEU A 181 -12.17 -0.43 -12.19
CA LEU A 181 -12.34 0.32 -10.94
C LEU A 181 -13.76 0.21 -10.37
N GLU A 182 -14.66 -0.48 -11.07
CA GLU A 182 -16.00 -0.75 -10.58
C GLU A 182 -15.93 -1.63 -9.33
N ASN A 183 -16.59 -1.20 -8.26
CA ASN A 183 -16.57 -1.86 -6.96
C ASN A 183 -15.14 -2.15 -6.46
N THR A 184 -14.23 -1.22 -6.69
CA THR A 184 -12.81 -1.37 -6.36
C THR A 184 -12.34 -0.24 -5.44
N ILE A 185 -11.69 -0.62 -4.35
CA ILE A 185 -10.95 0.32 -3.50
C ILE A 185 -9.53 0.41 -4.05
N VAL A 186 -9.08 1.61 -4.41
CA VAL A 186 -7.71 1.86 -4.83
C VAL A 186 -6.98 2.63 -3.75
N ILE A 187 -5.83 2.12 -3.32
CA ILE A 187 -4.96 2.74 -2.33
C ILE A 187 -3.61 2.96 -2.98
N ILE A 188 -3.16 4.21 -3.04
CA ILE A 188 -1.87 4.59 -3.61
C ILE A 188 -1.08 5.35 -2.56
N THR A 189 0.11 4.85 -2.24
CA THR A 189 1.00 5.44 -1.23
C THR A 189 2.46 5.05 -1.49
N ALA A 190 3.32 5.34 -0.55
CA ALA A 190 4.72 4.95 -0.52
C ALA A 190 5.03 4.18 0.75
N GLU A 191 5.99 3.28 0.73
CA GLU A 191 6.52 2.66 1.94
C GLU A 191 7.21 3.71 2.83
N HIS A 192 7.95 4.62 2.20
CA HIS A 192 8.59 5.79 2.78
C HIS A 192 8.95 6.78 1.66
N GLY A 193 9.32 8.00 2.03
CA GLY A 193 9.87 8.99 1.12
C GLY A 193 11.39 8.82 0.91
N THR A 194 12.06 9.89 0.52
CA THR A 194 13.52 9.91 0.36
C THR A 194 14.07 11.28 0.71
N THR A 195 15.30 11.31 1.22
CA THR A 195 16.02 12.54 1.46
C THR A 195 17.13 12.73 0.43
N PHE A 196 17.36 13.97 0.02
CA PHE A 196 18.52 14.35 -0.79
C PHE A 196 19.72 14.76 0.06
N ASN A 197 19.58 14.74 1.39
CA ASN A 197 20.69 14.96 2.28
C ASN A 197 21.74 13.85 2.13
N LYS A 198 23.00 14.23 2.13
CA LYS A 198 24.11 13.27 2.10
C LYS A 198 24.31 12.72 3.50
N LEU A 199 23.83 11.50 3.72
CA LEU A 199 23.89 10.81 4.99
C LEU A 199 24.71 9.53 4.84
N ASP A 200 25.51 9.19 5.86
CA ASP A 200 26.13 7.87 5.94
C ASP A 200 25.09 6.79 6.33
N GLU A 201 25.47 5.52 6.34
CA GLU A 201 24.55 4.41 6.64
C GLU A 201 23.89 4.55 8.01
N LYS A 202 24.66 4.92 9.03
CA LYS A 202 24.15 5.06 10.39
C LYS A 202 23.20 6.26 10.52
N GLU A 203 23.52 7.36 9.85
CA GLU A 203 22.64 8.52 9.78
C GLU A 203 21.35 8.21 9.06
N GLN A 204 21.39 7.43 7.96
CA GLN A 204 20.20 6.99 7.24
C GLN A 204 19.29 6.12 8.10
N GLU A 205 19.83 5.16 8.84
CA GLU A 205 19.06 4.30 9.76
C GLU A 205 18.28 5.10 10.80
N ASN A 206 18.80 6.23 11.21
CA ASN A 206 18.23 7.10 12.27
C ASN A 206 17.54 8.35 11.72
N TYR A 207 17.39 8.47 10.41
CA TYR A 207 16.79 9.64 9.80
C TYR A 207 15.29 9.49 9.61
N PHE A 208 14.53 10.36 10.28
CA PHE A 208 13.07 10.43 10.22
C PHE A 208 12.58 11.83 9.84
N GLY A 209 13.33 12.54 9.01
CA GLY A 209 12.91 13.82 8.49
C GLY A 209 11.62 13.71 7.65
N ARG A 210 10.93 14.83 7.51
CA ARG A 210 9.65 14.90 6.79
C ARG A 210 9.74 14.35 5.38
N ASP A 211 10.81 14.62 4.67
CA ASP A 211 11.07 14.13 3.32
C ASP A 211 11.20 12.60 3.23
N LYS A 212 11.52 11.95 4.35
CA LYS A 212 11.69 10.50 4.44
C LYS A 212 10.43 9.76 4.90
N ILE A 213 9.63 10.35 5.78
CA ILE A 213 8.51 9.65 6.42
C ILE A 213 7.12 10.19 6.07
N GLN A 214 6.99 11.44 5.62
CA GLN A 214 5.73 11.92 5.10
C GLN A 214 5.58 11.51 3.64
N VAL A 215 4.43 10.92 3.31
CA VAL A 215 4.19 10.32 2.00
C VAL A 215 2.81 10.69 1.47
N PRO A 216 2.61 10.65 0.15
CA PRO A 216 1.26 10.74 -0.43
C PRO A 216 0.41 9.57 0.04
N PHE A 217 -0.87 9.82 0.26
CA PHE A 217 -1.84 8.77 0.55
C PHE A 217 -3.17 9.10 -0.09
N ILE A 218 -3.57 8.29 -1.07
CA ILE A 218 -4.77 8.48 -1.87
C ILE A 218 -5.64 7.24 -1.74
N VAL A 219 -6.92 7.43 -1.45
CA VAL A 219 -7.92 6.35 -1.48
C VAL A 219 -9.03 6.74 -2.44
N TYR A 220 -9.22 5.93 -3.45
CA TYR A 220 -10.36 6.00 -4.36
C TYR A 220 -11.36 4.91 -3.97
N TRP A 221 -12.54 5.31 -3.55
CA TRP A 221 -13.63 4.40 -3.19
C TRP A 221 -14.97 5.12 -3.32
N LYS A 222 -15.95 4.48 -3.98
CA LYS A 222 -17.26 5.07 -4.22
C LYS A 222 -18.00 5.51 -2.94
N ASP A 223 -17.72 4.87 -1.82
CA ASP A 223 -18.37 5.15 -0.53
C ASP A 223 -17.60 6.18 0.32
N LEU A 224 -16.48 6.69 -0.19
CA LEU A 224 -15.74 7.78 0.43
C LEU A 224 -15.96 9.08 -0.32
N PRO A 225 -16.04 10.21 0.39
CA PRO A 225 -16.20 11.51 -0.25
C PRO A 225 -14.91 11.91 -1.01
N VAL A 226 -15.09 12.63 -2.10
CA VAL A 226 -14.00 13.31 -2.78
C VAL A 226 -13.61 14.54 -1.96
N GLN A 227 -12.47 14.48 -1.29
CA GLN A 227 -12.02 15.53 -0.38
C GLN A 227 -10.55 15.44 -0.06
N GLU A 228 -10.02 16.49 0.53
CA GLU A 228 -8.71 16.48 1.20
C GLU A 228 -8.91 16.39 2.72
N VAL A 229 -8.19 15.45 3.34
CA VAL A 229 -8.16 15.26 4.79
C VAL A 229 -6.80 15.72 5.30
N SER A 230 -6.77 16.81 6.06
CA SER A 230 -5.53 17.40 6.61
C SER A 230 -5.21 16.94 8.04
N LYS A 231 -6.06 16.13 8.64
CA LYS A 231 -5.78 15.52 9.95
C LYS A 231 -4.56 14.61 9.86
N LEU A 232 -3.81 14.55 10.94
CA LEU A 232 -2.68 13.64 11.04
C LEU A 232 -3.13 12.19 10.94
N THR A 233 -2.59 11.48 9.97
CA THR A 233 -2.84 10.05 9.72
C THR A 233 -1.53 9.29 9.53
N SER A 234 -1.59 7.98 9.66
CA SER A 234 -0.44 7.09 9.58
C SER A 234 -0.79 5.81 8.83
N HIS A 235 0.22 5.11 8.33
CA HIS A 235 0.06 3.79 7.72
C HIS A 235 -0.68 2.79 8.60
N THR A 236 -0.50 2.87 9.93
CA THR A 236 -1.21 2.00 10.87
C THR A 236 -2.74 2.19 10.88
N ASP A 237 -3.24 3.26 10.28
CA ASP A 237 -4.68 3.57 10.22
C ASP A 237 -5.41 2.85 9.07
N LEU A 238 -4.68 2.33 8.07
CA LEU A 238 -5.28 1.68 6.91
C LEU A 238 -5.93 0.34 7.27
N LEU A 239 -5.22 -0.52 7.99
CA LEU A 239 -5.73 -1.85 8.34
C LEU A 239 -7.03 -1.76 9.15
N PRO A 240 -7.14 -0.91 10.20
CA PRO A 240 -8.40 -0.70 10.90
C PRO A 240 -9.55 -0.29 9.99
N ALA A 241 -9.29 0.57 9.01
CA ALA A 241 -10.32 1.01 8.05
C ALA A 241 -10.85 -0.16 7.21
N LEU A 242 -9.96 -0.98 6.66
CA LEU A 242 -10.36 -2.15 5.86
C LEU A 242 -11.06 -3.21 6.69
N MET A 243 -10.52 -3.54 7.87
CA MET A 243 -11.10 -4.57 8.74
C MET A 243 -12.45 -4.15 9.32
N SER A 244 -12.59 -2.90 9.72
CA SER A 244 -13.81 -2.37 10.33
C SER A 244 -14.87 -1.97 9.30
N SER A 245 -14.52 -1.07 8.40
CA SER A 245 -15.50 -0.48 7.47
C SER A 245 -15.88 -1.42 6.32
N ILE A 246 -14.96 -2.27 5.86
CA ILE A 246 -15.20 -3.16 4.73
C ILE A 246 -15.58 -4.56 5.20
N PHE A 247 -14.81 -5.18 6.08
CA PHE A 247 -15.02 -6.57 6.51
C PHE A 247 -15.82 -6.72 7.79
N LYS A 248 -16.26 -5.61 8.40
CA LYS A 248 -17.18 -5.61 9.54
C LYS A 248 -16.69 -6.45 10.74
N VAL A 249 -15.40 -6.33 11.08
CA VAL A 249 -14.85 -6.94 12.27
C VAL A 249 -15.57 -6.39 13.52
N LYS A 250 -15.96 -7.29 14.43
CA LYS A 250 -16.68 -6.92 15.66
C LYS A 250 -15.74 -6.54 16.80
N ASN A 251 -14.51 -7.03 16.76
CA ASN A 251 -13.52 -6.74 17.79
C ASN A 251 -13.12 -5.26 17.79
N PRO A 252 -12.78 -4.70 18.95
CA PRO A 252 -12.17 -3.38 18.99
C PRO A 252 -10.82 -3.39 18.27
N ILE A 253 -10.46 -2.26 17.69
CA ILE A 253 -9.21 -2.09 16.92
C ILE A 253 -7.99 -2.53 17.74
N SER A 254 -7.96 -2.25 19.04
CA SER A 254 -6.88 -2.62 19.94
C SER A 254 -6.58 -4.13 20.03
N ASP A 255 -7.48 -4.98 19.57
CA ASP A 255 -7.24 -6.43 19.51
C ASP A 255 -6.34 -6.82 18.33
N TYR A 256 -6.25 -6.00 17.27
CA TYR A 256 -5.53 -6.38 16.05
C TYR A 256 -4.69 -5.26 15.41
N ALA A 257 -4.77 -4.02 15.86
CA ALA A 257 -4.00 -2.90 15.31
C ALA A 257 -3.73 -1.81 16.35
N GLN A 258 -2.82 -0.91 16.02
CA GLN A 258 -2.42 0.23 16.86
C GLN A 258 -2.86 1.57 16.28
N GLY A 259 -3.42 1.58 15.08
CA GLY A 259 -3.95 2.77 14.43
C GLY A 259 -5.41 3.06 14.75
N ARG A 260 -5.98 3.98 13.99
CA ARG A 260 -7.40 4.36 14.04
C ARG A 260 -8.07 4.01 12.71
N ASN A 261 -9.39 4.04 12.64
CA ASN A 261 -10.08 3.84 11.36
C ASN A 261 -9.86 5.06 10.45
N LEU A 262 -9.04 4.91 9.40
CA LEU A 262 -8.71 5.98 8.46
C LEU A 262 -9.96 6.58 7.78
N PHE A 263 -10.99 5.77 7.54
CA PHE A 263 -12.20 6.21 6.83
C PHE A 263 -13.17 6.99 7.71
N GLU A 264 -12.95 7.07 9.00
CA GLU A 264 -13.78 7.77 9.98
C GLU A 264 -13.08 9.00 10.60
N LEU A 265 -11.94 9.41 10.08
CA LEU A 265 -11.15 10.53 10.62
C LEU A 265 -11.56 11.90 10.08
#